data_89138112c7ebcdfd9be4b72e5284d021
#
_entry.id   89138112c7ebcdfd9be4b72e5284d021
#
_cell.length_a   1.000
_cell.length_b   1.000
_cell.length_c   1.000
_cell.angle_alpha   90.00
_cell.angle_beta   90.00
_cell.angle_gamma   90.00
#
_symmetry.space_group_name_H-M   'P 1'
#
loop_
_entity.id
_entity.type
_entity.pdbx_description
1 polymer ?
#
loop_
_entity_poly.entity_id
_entity_poly.type
_entity_poly.pdbx_seq_one_letter_code
_entity_poly.pdbx_strand_id
1 'polypeptide(L)'
;MQLRPFGHQVRGPAGQGAVQHRAGGDVDLGGSAYSAGLEAPIKHSHDFRCWPGYGESVPAPRREDSSPVSPYIPLPAGLAEPRSSAAAVFDRIAGLYDQARPGYPPEAVTDLVRICGVGSSSRVLEIGCGTGQLTRDLAPNGARIVCVEVGSSLADAARANLGRWPNVEVVTTRFEDLDVPTSSFDLVVSATAFHWVDPEVSYAKAAALLDEQGKLALLTNAHSRGGTHIDERIAEPIRDLHRRLAPEVGDWDFPTAEDIQHRAQAGGDIASVWARVERRLSDPPPLEQLFGQPTVKTYPWLATYDRNAYLAMLSSQSSYALMDQVRHDELLASIGTLIDEKLAGTVTKEYVTVMAIAARAPG
;
A
#
# COMPACT_ATOMS: atom_id res chain seq x y z
N MET A 1 5.30 25.90 -4.16
CA MET A 1 5.01 26.07 -2.73
C MET A 1 6.30 25.76 -2.00
N GLN A 2 7.01 26.78 -1.52
CA GLN A 2 8.32 26.58 -0.90
C GLN A 2 8.14 25.90 0.47
N LEU A 3 8.83 24.81 0.72
CA LEU A 3 8.95 24.21 2.04
C LEU A 3 9.64 25.17 2.99
N ARG A 4 9.02 25.49 4.12
CA ARG A 4 9.61 26.40 5.10
C ARG A 4 10.82 25.73 5.78
N PRO A 5 11.96 26.44 5.93
CA PRO A 5 13.07 25.93 6.74
C PRO A 5 12.66 25.92 8.21
N PHE A 6 12.84 24.78 8.88
CA PHE A 6 12.63 24.65 10.33
C PHE A 6 13.68 25.46 11.08
N GLY A 7 13.26 26.58 11.68
CA GLY A 7 14.12 27.43 12.48
C GLY A 7 14.40 26.84 13.86
N HIS A 8 15.68 26.76 14.22
CA HIS A 8 16.14 26.55 15.58
C HIS A 8 15.72 27.72 16.48
N GLN A 9 14.95 27.47 17.53
CA GLN A 9 14.95 28.32 18.70
C GLN A 9 15.13 27.47 19.96
N VAL A 10 16.34 27.53 20.48
CA VAL A 10 16.65 27.15 21.87
C VAL A 10 16.36 28.34 22.76
N ARG A 11 15.48 28.23 23.73
CA ARG A 11 15.50 29.01 24.96
C ARG A 11 15.02 28.17 26.15
N GLY A 12 15.88 28.03 27.14
CA GLY A 12 15.60 27.47 28.44
C GLY A 12 15.03 28.52 29.43
N PRO A 13 15.02 28.21 30.73
CA PRO A 13 13.78 28.17 31.52
C PRO A 13 13.64 29.33 32.51
N ALA A 14 12.42 29.63 32.95
CA ALA A 14 12.14 30.14 34.29
C ALA A 14 10.64 30.40 34.51
N GLY A 15 10.16 30.08 35.73
CA GLY A 15 9.04 30.78 36.33
C GLY A 15 7.94 29.90 36.94
N GLN A 16 8.10 29.57 38.20
CA GLN A 16 7.11 28.97 39.11
C GLN A 16 5.92 29.93 39.33
N GLY A 17 4.73 29.36 39.52
CA GLY A 17 3.56 30.09 39.99
C GLY A 17 2.39 29.16 40.28
N ALA A 18 2.31 28.70 41.51
CA ALA A 18 1.17 27.98 42.06
C ALA A 18 0.07 28.97 42.49
N VAL A 19 -1.21 28.66 42.24
CA VAL A 19 -2.33 29.08 43.11
C VAL A 19 -3.48 28.06 43.02
N GLN A 20 -4.04 27.82 44.17
CA GLN A 20 -4.99 26.82 44.64
C GLN A 20 -6.48 27.07 44.30
N HIS A 21 -7.23 25.97 44.30
CA HIS A 21 -8.60 25.72 44.83
C HIS A 21 -9.78 26.66 44.51
N ARG A 22 -10.85 26.08 44.00
CA ARG A 22 -12.10 25.89 44.78
C ARG A 22 -13.12 24.97 44.06
N ALA A 23 -13.71 24.12 44.88
CA ALA A 23 -14.82 23.21 44.58
C ALA A 23 -16.19 23.94 44.56
N GLY A 24 -17.18 23.28 43.94
CA GLY A 24 -18.57 23.38 44.40
C GLY A 24 -19.61 23.59 43.31
N GLY A 25 -20.58 22.65 43.23
CA GLY A 25 -21.90 22.95 42.69
C GLY A 25 -22.53 21.88 41.80
N ASP A 26 -23.15 20.85 42.40
CA ASP A 26 -24.18 20.01 41.77
C ASP A 26 -25.36 20.85 41.28
N VAL A 27 -25.84 20.59 40.07
CA VAL A 27 -27.25 20.75 39.71
C VAL A 27 -27.64 19.63 38.76
N ASP A 28 -28.48 18.73 39.25
CA ASP A 28 -29.24 17.71 38.54
C ASP A 28 -30.41 18.37 37.77
N LEU A 29 -30.58 18.05 36.49
CA LEU A 29 -31.87 18.10 35.79
C LEU A 29 -31.87 17.12 34.62
N GLY A 30 -32.75 16.17 34.76
CA GLY A 30 -33.00 15.05 33.88
C GLY A 30 -33.46 15.37 32.45
N GLY A 31 -33.36 14.37 31.61
CA GLY A 31 -34.21 14.29 30.41
C GLY A 31 -33.56 13.60 29.22
N SER A 32 -33.99 12.39 29.02
CA SER A 32 -34.20 11.71 27.74
C SER A 32 -33.01 11.17 26.96
N ALA A 33 -32.92 9.86 26.99
CA ALA A 33 -32.06 9.00 26.20
C ALA A 33 -32.34 9.13 24.68
N TYR A 34 -31.28 9.42 23.92
CA TYR A 34 -31.12 8.94 22.56
C TYR A 34 -29.77 8.22 22.53
N SER A 35 -29.84 6.90 22.51
CA SER A 35 -28.69 6.01 22.32
C SER A 35 -28.20 6.15 20.87
N ALA A 36 -27.22 7.01 20.63
CA ALA A 36 -26.38 6.89 19.47
C ALA A 36 -25.37 5.76 19.75
N GLY A 37 -25.51 4.64 19.06
CA GLY A 37 -24.55 3.54 19.10
C GLY A 37 -23.18 4.06 18.63
N LEU A 38 -22.27 4.17 19.59
CA LEU A 38 -20.85 4.27 19.31
C LEU A 38 -20.42 2.92 18.72
N GLU A 39 -20.30 2.85 17.40
CA GLU A 39 -19.62 1.75 16.75
C GLU A 39 -18.19 1.70 17.27
N ALA A 40 -17.87 0.62 17.97
CA ALA A 40 -16.51 0.34 18.40
C ALA A 40 -15.62 0.21 17.14
N PRO A 41 -14.37 0.73 17.16
CA PRO A 41 -13.46 0.57 16.04
C PRO A 41 -13.26 -0.91 15.77
N ILE A 42 -13.48 -1.33 14.52
CA ILE A 42 -13.24 -2.69 14.04
C ILE A 42 -11.75 -3.00 14.31
N LYS A 43 -11.49 -3.87 15.28
CA LYS A 43 -10.13 -4.35 15.55
C LYS A 43 -9.79 -5.33 14.43
N HIS A 44 -9.07 -4.86 13.42
CA HIS A 44 -8.36 -5.76 12.53
C HIS A 44 -7.24 -6.44 13.32
N SER A 45 -7.50 -7.65 13.79
CA SER A 45 -6.42 -8.51 14.25
C SER A 45 -5.75 -9.07 13.01
N HIS A 46 -4.77 -8.35 12.48
CA HIS A 46 -3.84 -8.91 11.52
C HIS A 46 -2.94 -9.88 12.30
N ASP A 47 -3.35 -11.15 12.36
CA ASP A 47 -2.51 -12.21 12.89
C ASP A 47 -1.40 -12.48 11.86
N PHE A 48 -0.32 -11.73 11.94
CA PHE A 48 0.89 -11.97 11.19
C PHE A 48 1.57 -13.22 11.74
N ARG A 49 1.17 -14.39 11.28
CA ARG A 49 1.85 -15.64 11.64
C ARG A 49 2.94 -15.91 10.61
N CYS A 50 4.20 -15.72 11.01
CA CYS A 50 5.33 -16.26 10.30
C CYS A 50 5.30 -17.79 10.35
N TRP A 51 5.47 -18.43 9.20
CA TRP A 51 5.55 -19.88 9.08
C TRP A 51 6.99 -20.36 9.34
N PRO A 52 7.24 -21.28 10.29
CA PRO A 52 8.47 -22.03 10.33
C PRO A 52 8.29 -23.31 9.51
N GLY A 53 8.88 -23.38 8.33
CA GLY A 53 8.95 -24.63 7.58
C GLY A 53 8.78 -24.56 6.07
N TYR A 54 9.64 -23.83 5.38
CA TYR A 54 9.94 -24.07 3.99
C TYR A 54 11.38 -24.58 3.86
N GLY A 55 11.53 -25.87 4.02
CA GLY A 55 12.79 -26.56 3.84
C GLY A 55 12.57 -28.03 3.66
N GLU A 56 11.89 -28.43 2.58
CA GLU A 56 12.03 -29.73 1.93
C GLU A 56 11.30 -29.69 0.59
N SER A 57 12.07 -29.93 -0.48
CA SER A 57 11.59 -29.95 -1.86
C SER A 57 10.70 -31.14 -2.12
N VAL A 58 9.43 -30.91 -2.37
CA VAL A 58 8.50 -31.88 -2.96
C VAL A 58 8.64 -31.78 -4.47
N PRO A 59 8.90 -32.88 -5.22
CA PRO A 59 9.02 -32.83 -6.68
C PRO A 59 7.67 -32.48 -7.32
N ALA A 60 7.70 -31.47 -8.20
CA ALA A 60 6.54 -31.00 -8.93
C ALA A 60 5.99 -32.07 -9.89
N PRO A 61 4.66 -32.19 -10.04
CA PRO A 61 4.06 -33.01 -11.08
C PRO A 61 4.36 -32.42 -12.48
N ARG A 62 4.74 -33.24 -13.42
CA ARG A 62 5.00 -32.85 -14.81
C ARG A 62 3.72 -32.29 -15.43
N ARG A 63 3.75 -31.05 -15.89
CA ARG A 63 2.71 -30.45 -16.73
C ARG A 63 2.98 -30.81 -18.19
N GLU A 64 2.08 -31.52 -18.80
CA GLU A 64 1.87 -31.52 -20.23
C GLU A 64 0.78 -30.49 -20.52
N ASP A 65 1.13 -29.45 -21.15
CA ASP A 65 0.46 -28.49 -22.00
C ASP A 65 0.94 -27.07 -21.74
N SER A 66 1.87 -26.61 -22.57
CA SER A 66 2.44 -25.28 -22.55
C SER A 66 1.79 -24.39 -23.60
N SER A 67 0.54 -24.01 -23.37
CA SER A 67 0.02 -22.77 -23.95
C SER A 67 0.44 -21.62 -23.03
N PRO A 68 1.03 -20.52 -23.53
CA PRO A 68 1.36 -19.39 -22.68
C PRO A 68 0.05 -18.75 -22.20
N VAL A 69 -0.35 -19.06 -20.98
CA VAL A 69 -1.41 -18.32 -20.29
C VAL A 69 -0.92 -16.89 -20.19
N SER A 70 -1.59 -15.98 -20.87
CA SER A 70 -1.29 -14.55 -20.79
C SER A 70 -1.36 -14.14 -19.31
N PRO A 71 -0.25 -13.70 -18.70
CA PRO A 71 -0.21 -13.42 -17.27
C PRO A 71 -0.70 -12.02 -16.91
N TYR A 72 -1.50 -11.42 -17.78
CA TYR A 72 -1.87 -10.01 -17.73
C TYR A 72 -3.35 -9.84 -17.39
N ILE A 73 -3.66 -9.16 -16.31
CA ILE A 73 -4.93 -8.44 -16.16
C ILE A 73 -4.71 -7.12 -16.89
N PRO A 74 -5.18 -6.95 -18.14
CA PRO A 74 -5.12 -5.63 -18.75
C PRO A 74 -5.92 -4.67 -17.87
N LEU A 75 -5.40 -3.46 -17.67
CA LEU A 75 -6.31 -2.35 -17.42
C LEU A 75 -7.34 -2.44 -18.55
N PRO A 76 -8.65 -2.43 -18.25
CA PRO A 76 -9.68 -2.61 -19.28
C PRO A 76 -9.36 -1.75 -20.49
N ALA A 77 -9.46 -2.34 -21.69
CA ALA A 77 -9.32 -1.60 -22.94
C ALA A 77 -10.38 -0.48 -22.95
N GLY A 78 -9.96 0.76 -22.72
CA GLY A 78 -10.82 1.92 -22.46
C GLY A 78 -10.39 2.69 -21.20
N LEU A 79 -9.62 2.12 -20.29
CA LEU A 79 -8.99 2.82 -19.16
C LEU A 79 -7.57 3.33 -19.51
N ALA A 80 -7.29 3.65 -20.76
CA ALA A 80 -6.31 4.68 -21.12
C ALA A 80 -6.85 6.07 -20.71
N GLU A 81 -7.60 6.10 -19.59
CA GLU A 81 -8.01 7.35 -18.96
C GLU A 81 -6.77 8.05 -18.42
N PRO A 82 -6.71 9.40 -18.53
CA PRO A 82 -5.62 10.17 -17.98
C PRO A 82 -5.42 9.78 -16.49
N ARG A 83 -4.18 9.64 -16.05
CA ARG A 83 -3.82 9.37 -14.64
C ARG A 83 -4.49 10.31 -13.64
N SER A 84 -4.99 11.46 -14.10
CA SER A 84 -5.83 12.40 -13.36
C SER A 84 -7.20 11.85 -12.95
N SER A 85 -7.78 10.90 -13.70
CA SER A 85 -9.07 10.30 -13.35
C SER A 85 -8.93 9.25 -12.25
N ALA A 86 -7.80 8.54 -12.18
CA ALA A 86 -7.51 7.60 -11.10
C ALA A 86 -7.44 8.31 -9.74
N ALA A 87 -6.81 9.48 -9.65
CA ALA A 87 -6.78 10.28 -8.42
C ALA A 87 -8.19 10.65 -7.93
N ALA A 88 -9.09 11.07 -8.84
CA ALA A 88 -10.47 11.39 -8.50
C ALA A 88 -11.30 10.17 -8.05
N VAL A 89 -10.95 8.98 -8.52
CA VAL A 89 -11.56 7.71 -8.08
C VAL A 89 -11.13 7.39 -6.65
N PHE A 90 -9.83 7.44 -6.36
CA PHE A 90 -9.31 7.18 -5.02
C PHE A 90 -9.81 8.20 -4.00
N ASP A 91 -9.99 9.45 -4.38
CA ASP A 91 -10.57 10.48 -3.53
C ASP A 91 -11.99 10.14 -3.05
N ARG A 92 -12.83 9.55 -3.92
CA ARG A 92 -14.20 9.16 -3.55
C ARG A 92 -14.26 8.00 -2.56
N ILE A 93 -13.26 7.15 -2.54
CA ILE A 93 -13.24 5.94 -1.69
C ILE A 93 -12.27 6.07 -0.50
N ALA A 94 -11.72 7.26 -0.23
CA ALA A 94 -10.69 7.47 0.79
C ALA A 94 -11.08 6.93 2.18
N GLY A 95 -12.35 7.09 2.59
CA GLY A 95 -12.85 6.57 3.87
C GLY A 95 -12.88 5.05 3.96
N LEU A 96 -13.18 4.37 2.84
CA LEU A 96 -13.12 2.90 2.75
C LEU A 96 -11.68 2.42 2.61
N TYR A 97 -10.83 3.20 1.97
CA TYR A 97 -9.45 2.84 1.65
C TYR A 97 -8.61 2.58 2.90
N ASP A 98 -8.70 3.44 3.91
CA ASP A 98 -7.91 3.30 5.15
C ASP A 98 -8.26 2.04 5.94
N GLN A 99 -9.53 1.67 5.95
CA GLN A 99 -10.03 0.50 6.67
C GLN A 99 -9.84 -0.81 5.89
N ALA A 100 -9.81 -0.74 4.57
CA ALA A 100 -9.88 -1.91 3.69
C ALA A 100 -8.52 -2.38 3.18
N ARG A 101 -7.59 -1.45 2.96
CA ARG A 101 -6.26 -1.82 2.44
C ARG A 101 -5.38 -2.40 3.52
N PRO A 102 -4.77 -3.57 3.26
CA PRO A 102 -3.83 -4.16 4.20
C PRO A 102 -2.57 -3.31 4.35
N GLY A 103 -1.99 -3.28 5.54
CA GLY A 103 -0.65 -2.77 5.78
C GLY A 103 0.44 -3.68 5.19
N TYR A 104 1.63 -3.57 5.73
CA TYR A 104 2.79 -4.37 5.32
C TYR A 104 3.24 -5.29 6.46
N PRO A 105 3.76 -6.50 6.16
CA PRO A 105 4.27 -7.39 7.20
C PRO A 105 5.35 -6.69 8.03
N PRO A 106 5.36 -6.83 9.37
CA PRO A 106 6.36 -6.22 10.24
C PRO A 106 7.80 -6.55 9.85
N GLU A 107 8.03 -7.75 9.33
CA GLU A 107 9.34 -8.19 8.84
C GLU A 107 9.79 -7.39 7.60
N ALA A 108 8.86 -7.07 6.69
CA ALA A 108 9.16 -6.25 5.52
C ALA A 108 9.54 -4.82 5.95
N VAL A 109 8.80 -4.24 6.90
CA VAL A 109 9.11 -2.91 7.45
C VAL A 109 10.44 -2.92 8.22
N THR A 110 10.68 -3.94 9.04
CA THR A 110 11.94 -4.11 9.78
C THR A 110 13.13 -4.21 8.82
N ASP A 111 13.01 -4.99 7.76
CA ASP A 111 14.04 -5.13 6.75
C ASP A 111 14.25 -3.84 5.95
N LEU A 112 13.18 -3.12 5.60
CA LEU A 112 13.26 -1.81 4.96
C LEU A 112 14.07 -0.83 5.81
N VAL A 113 13.72 -0.70 7.09
CA VAL A 113 14.41 0.16 8.05
C VAL A 113 15.88 -0.22 8.17
N ARG A 114 16.19 -1.50 8.33
CA ARG A 114 17.55 -2.02 8.50
C ARG A 114 18.39 -1.85 7.23
N ILE A 115 17.87 -2.22 6.06
CA ILE A 115 18.62 -2.18 4.78
C ILE A 115 18.84 -0.74 4.33
N CYS A 116 17.87 0.13 4.53
CA CYS A 116 17.98 1.54 4.18
C CYS A 116 18.66 2.38 5.27
N GLY A 117 18.86 1.85 6.47
CA GLY A 117 19.46 2.58 7.59
C GLY A 117 18.56 3.71 8.11
N VAL A 118 17.23 3.51 8.10
CA VAL A 118 16.28 4.54 8.53
C VAL A 118 16.38 4.78 10.03
N GLY A 119 16.62 6.02 10.42
CA GLY A 119 16.73 6.46 11.81
C GLY A 119 16.45 7.95 11.95
N SER A 120 16.67 8.49 13.15
CA SER A 120 16.30 9.89 13.49
C SER A 120 17.01 10.98 12.68
N SER A 121 18.12 10.66 12.05
CA SER A 121 18.82 11.58 11.13
C SER A 121 18.38 11.43 9.68
N SER A 122 17.61 10.41 9.34
CA SER A 122 17.22 10.13 7.97
C SER A 122 16.15 11.07 7.45
N ARG A 123 16.25 11.39 6.17
CA ARG A 123 15.29 12.16 5.37
C ARG A 123 14.62 11.20 4.38
N VAL A 124 13.34 10.98 4.53
CA VAL A 124 12.57 10.01 3.75
C VAL A 124 11.53 10.75 2.92
N LEU A 125 11.41 10.39 1.64
CA LEU A 125 10.30 10.76 0.78
C LEU A 125 9.45 9.53 0.51
N GLU A 126 8.18 9.56 0.86
CA GLU A 126 7.21 8.53 0.46
C GLU A 126 6.33 9.04 -0.67
N ILE A 127 6.33 8.31 -1.79
CA ILE A 127 5.55 8.63 -3.00
C ILE A 127 4.24 7.83 -2.97
N GLY A 128 3.10 8.55 -2.98
CA GLY A 128 1.78 7.94 -2.95
C GLY A 128 1.50 7.29 -1.59
N CYS A 129 1.57 8.06 -0.51
CA CYS A 129 1.40 7.52 0.84
C CYS A 129 -0.03 7.02 1.14
N GLY A 130 -1.01 7.33 0.28
CA GLY A 130 -2.41 7.01 0.53
C GLY A 130 -2.88 7.64 1.83
N THR A 131 -3.44 6.83 2.73
CA THR A 131 -3.85 7.26 4.07
C THR A 131 -2.75 7.07 5.12
N GLY A 132 -1.50 6.76 4.71
CA GLY A 132 -0.33 6.65 5.56
C GLY A 132 -0.02 5.25 6.08
N GLN A 133 -0.36 4.18 5.33
CA GLN A 133 -0.17 2.79 5.77
C GLN A 133 1.29 2.46 6.08
N LEU A 134 2.23 2.75 5.17
CA LEU A 134 3.65 2.51 5.42
C LEU A 134 4.25 3.59 6.32
N THR A 135 3.84 4.85 6.14
CA THR A 135 4.37 5.98 6.94
C THR A 135 4.18 5.75 8.43
N ARG A 136 3.01 5.22 8.87
CA ARG A 136 2.72 4.98 10.30
C ARG A 136 3.70 4.00 10.95
N ASP A 137 4.26 3.10 10.16
CA ASP A 137 5.22 2.08 10.61
C ASP A 137 6.67 2.62 10.55
N LEU A 138 6.94 3.59 9.67
CA LEU A 138 8.26 4.24 9.56
C LEU A 138 8.44 5.40 10.57
N ALA A 139 7.40 6.16 10.84
CA ALA A 139 7.46 7.38 11.67
C ALA A 139 8.04 7.17 13.09
N PRO A 140 7.79 6.02 13.77
CA PRO A 140 8.38 5.75 15.09
C PRO A 140 9.91 5.69 15.10
N ASN A 141 10.58 5.47 13.95
CA ASN A 141 12.04 5.46 13.86
C ASN A 141 12.66 6.87 13.95
N GLY A 142 11.85 7.92 14.03
CA GLY A 142 12.26 9.30 14.20
C GLY A 142 12.76 9.99 12.92
N ALA A 143 12.77 9.31 11.77
CA ALA A 143 13.12 9.89 10.48
C ALA A 143 12.20 11.06 10.11
N ARG A 144 12.74 12.08 9.46
CA ARG A 144 11.92 13.14 8.83
C ARG A 144 11.31 12.59 7.56
N ILE A 145 9.99 12.50 7.52
CA ILE A 145 9.25 11.91 6.42
C ILE A 145 8.43 12.99 5.72
N VAL A 146 8.63 13.14 4.42
CA VAL A 146 7.76 13.90 3.53
C VAL A 146 6.94 12.88 2.74
N CYS A 147 5.61 12.96 2.88
CA CYS A 147 4.66 12.14 2.14
C CYS A 147 4.08 12.96 1.01
N VAL A 148 4.08 12.41 -0.20
CA VAL A 148 3.43 13.01 -1.37
C VAL A 148 2.22 12.18 -1.73
N GLU A 149 1.06 12.84 -1.82
CA GLU A 149 -0.20 12.21 -2.22
C GLU A 149 -0.96 13.13 -3.17
N VAL A 150 -1.42 12.59 -4.30
CA VAL A 150 -2.13 13.36 -5.32
C VAL A 150 -3.61 13.54 -4.98
N GLY A 151 -4.22 12.56 -4.33
CA GLY A 151 -5.62 12.60 -3.89
C GLY A 151 -5.79 13.50 -2.67
N SER A 152 -6.63 14.52 -2.77
CA SER A 152 -6.82 15.47 -1.66
C SER A 152 -7.47 14.81 -0.45
N SER A 153 -8.47 13.95 -0.65
CA SER A 153 -9.16 13.24 0.42
C SER A 153 -8.25 12.20 1.09
N LEU A 154 -7.40 11.50 0.31
CA LEU A 154 -6.39 10.59 0.86
C LEU A 154 -5.33 11.35 1.67
N ALA A 155 -4.86 12.49 1.15
CA ALA A 155 -3.91 13.34 1.85
C ALA A 155 -4.46 13.90 3.16
N ASP A 156 -5.75 14.26 3.19
CA ASP A 156 -6.42 14.73 4.43
C ASP A 156 -6.57 13.59 5.44
N ALA A 157 -6.92 12.39 4.99
CA ALA A 157 -6.94 11.20 5.82
C ALA A 157 -5.53 10.87 6.36
N ALA A 158 -4.49 10.97 5.52
CA ALA A 158 -3.10 10.79 5.96
C ALA A 158 -2.72 11.80 7.05
N ARG A 159 -3.05 13.09 6.89
CA ARG A 159 -2.80 14.12 7.90
C ARG A 159 -3.49 13.80 9.22
N ALA A 160 -4.74 13.32 9.17
CA ALA A 160 -5.47 12.91 10.36
C ALA A 160 -4.81 11.71 11.05
N ASN A 161 -4.47 10.67 10.29
CA ASN A 161 -3.87 9.44 10.80
C ASN A 161 -2.46 9.63 11.35
N LEU A 162 -1.69 10.53 10.73
CA LEU A 162 -0.27 10.76 11.03
C LEU A 162 -0.02 11.97 11.95
N GLY A 163 -1.05 12.70 12.31
CA GLY A 163 -0.94 13.96 13.09
C GLY A 163 -0.25 13.83 14.45
N ARG A 164 -0.14 12.62 15.00
CA ARG A 164 0.60 12.35 16.25
C ARG A 164 2.13 12.37 16.08
N TRP A 165 2.65 12.30 14.83
CA TRP A 165 4.07 12.31 14.53
C TRP A 165 4.53 13.66 13.96
N PRO A 166 5.20 14.50 14.77
CA PRO A 166 5.64 15.83 14.34
C PRO A 166 6.77 15.78 13.28
N ASN A 167 7.35 14.62 13.07
CA ASN A 167 8.40 14.36 12.07
C ASN A 167 7.85 13.96 10.70
N VAL A 168 6.52 13.98 10.52
CA VAL A 168 5.85 13.65 9.25
C VAL A 168 5.16 14.88 8.67
N GLU A 169 5.39 15.14 7.39
CA GLU A 169 4.71 16.18 6.61
C GLU A 169 3.99 15.55 5.42
N VAL A 170 2.72 15.91 5.18
CA VAL A 170 1.94 15.42 4.03
C VAL A 170 1.71 16.57 3.05
N VAL A 171 2.22 16.41 1.84
CA VAL A 171 2.11 17.37 0.73
C VAL A 171 1.13 16.82 -0.31
N THR A 172 0.05 17.60 -0.58
CA THR A 172 -0.90 17.23 -1.64
C THR A 172 -0.39 17.76 -2.97
N THR A 173 0.25 16.89 -3.74
CA THR A 173 0.77 17.19 -5.09
C THR A 173 1.05 15.89 -5.83
N ARG A 174 1.19 15.97 -7.15
CA ARG A 174 1.78 14.87 -7.92
C ARG A 174 3.28 14.79 -7.64
N PHE A 175 3.83 13.58 -7.68
CA PHE A 175 5.29 13.43 -7.54
C PHE A 175 6.05 14.17 -8.64
N GLU A 176 5.51 14.17 -9.85
CA GLU A 176 6.08 14.86 -11.00
C GLU A 176 6.23 16.38 -10.77
N ASP A 177 5.29 16.96 -10.00
CA ASP A 177 5.22 18.41 -9.74
C ASP A 177 5.88 18.81 -8.40
N LEU A 178 6.40 17.84 -7.64
CA LEU A 178 7.10 18.11 -6.38
C LEU A 178 8.37 18.94 -6.66
N ASP A 179 8.41 20.16 -6.11
CA ASP A 179 9.52 21.10 -6.22
C ASP A 179 10.32 21.13 -4.91
N VAL A 180 11.40 20.37 -4.88
CA VAL A 180 12.36 20.29 -3.77
C VAL A 180 13.78 20.18 -4.36
N PRO A 181 14.81 20.65 -3.63
CA PRO A 181 16.18 20.55 -4.10
C PRO A 181 16.60 19.09 -4.39
N THR A 182 17.49 18.90 -5.34
CA THR A 182 18.15 17.61 -5.56
C THR A 182 18.93 17.17 -4.33
N SER A 183 19.19 15.87 -4.21
CA SER A 183 19.97 15.28 -3.08
C SER A 183 19.39 15.60 -1.69
N SER A 184 18.05 15.72 -1.61
CA SER A 184 17.33 16.09 -0.38
C SER A 184 16.99 14.90 0.51
N PHE A 185 17.08 13.66 0.00
CA PHE A 185 16.59 12.47 0.71
C PHE A 185 17.62 11.34 0.74
N ASP A 186 17.64 10.62 1.86
CA ASP A 186 18.44 9.42 2.05
C ASP A 186 17.68 8.18 1.59
N LEU A 187 16.35 8.27 1.57
CA LEU A 187 15.44 7.22 1.08
C LEU A 187 14.29 7.86 0.31
N VAL A 188 14.06 7.37 -0.91
CA VAL A 188 12.80 7.52 -1.63
C VAL A 188 12.09 6.17 -1.59
N VAL A 189 10.88 6.13 -1.07
CA VAL A 189 10.10 4.90 -0.96
C VAL A 189 8.73 5.07 -1.58
N SER A 190 8.21 4.02 -2.19
CA SER A 190 6.83 3.97 -2.66
C SER A 190 6.24 2.59 -2.40
N ALA A 191 5.07 2.57 -1.81
CA ALA A 191 4.39 1.35 -1.39
C ALA A 191 3.05 1.22 -2.11
N THR A 192 2.97 0.32 -3.09
CA THR A 192 1.79 0.05 -3.94
C THR A 192 1.29 1.28 -4.72
N ALA A 193 2.19 2.23 -5.02
CA ALA A 193 1.82 3.48 -5.69
C ALA A 193 2.72 3.89 -6.86
N PHE A 194 3.98 3.43 -6.93
CA PHE A 194 4.95 3.90 -7.92
C PHE A 194 4.51 3.70 -9.38
N HIS A 195 3.66 2.74 -9.63
CA HIS A 195 3.10 2.47 -10.94
C HIS A 195 2.13 3.56 -11.47
N TRP A 196 1.68 4.46 -10.61
CA TRP A 196 0.86 5.61 -11.01
C TRP A 196 1.68 6.80 -11.47
N VAL A 197 2.98 6.84 -11.12
CA VAL A 197 3.90 7.90 -11.53
C VAL A 197 4.24 7.75 -13.01
N ASP A 198 4.48 8.87 -13.70
CA ASP A 198 4.90 8.87 -15.10
C ASP A 198 6.23 8.12 -15.27
N PRO A 199 6.28 7.02 -16.04
CA PRO A 199 7.49 6.23 -16.21
C PRO A 199 8.65 7.03 -16.84
N GLU A 200 8.37 8.07 -17.64
CA GLU A 200 9.41 8.92 -18.23
C GLU A 200 10.09 9.82 -17.18
N VAL A 201 9.42 10.09 -16.06
CA VAL A 201 9.89 10.98 -15.00
C VAL A 201 10.31 10.22 -13.75
N SER A 202 9.61 9.14 -13.43
CA SER A 202 9.60 8.48 -12.10
C SER A 202 10.99 8.15 -11.57
N TYR A 203 11.77 7.37 -12.31
CA TYR A 203 13.08 6.89 -11.87
C TYR A 203 14.14 7.99 -11.90
N ALA A 204 14.16 8.82 -12.96
CA ALA A 204 15.12 9.91 -13.10
C ALA A 204 14.92 10.93 -11.97
N LYS A 205 13.68 11.30 -11.66
CA LYS A 205 13.37 12.23 -10.58
C LYS A 205 13.69 11.62 -9.21
N ALA A 206 13.36 10.36 -8.98
CA ALA A 206 13.72 9.67 -7.74
C ALA A 206 15.24 9.66 -7.52
N ALA A 207 16.03 9.35 -8.57
CA ALA A 207 17.50 9.38 -8.49
C ALA A 207 18.04 10.79 -8.22
N ALA A 208 17.47 11.83 -8.85
CA ALA A 208 17.90 13.21 -8.64
C ALA A 208 17.62 13.71 -7.21
N LEU A 209 16.54 13.24 -6.59
CA LEU A 209 16.16 13.62 -5.23
C LEU A 209 16.94 12.88 -4.14
N LEU A 210 17.51 11.72 -4.45
CA LEU A 210 18.36 10.96 -3.53
C LEU A 210 19.75 11.61 -3.40
N ASP A 211 20.33 11.55 -2.21
CA ASP A 211 21.75 11.89 -2.05
C ASP A 211 22.65 10.79 -2.65
N GLU A 212 23.99 10.98 -2.58
CA GLU A 212 24.96 10.07 -3.19
C GLU A 212 24.90 8.63 -2.66
N GLN A 213 24.46 8.44 -1.42
CA GLN A 213 24.31 7.13 -0.77
C GLN A 213 22.85 6.71 -0.62
N GLY A 214 21.95 7.51 -1.16
CA GLY A 214 20.51 7.34 -1.06
C GLY A 214 20.01 6.09 -1.78
N LYS A 215 18.85 5.61 -1.39
CA LYS A 215 18.24 4.40 -1.93
C LYS A 215 16.81 4.65 -2.40
N LEU A 216 16.44 3.98 -3.49
CA LEU A 216 15.05 3.82 -3.89
C LEU A 216 14.54 2.48 -3.37
N ALA A 217 13.41 2.50 -2.69
CA ALA A 217 12.72 1.29 -2.24
C ALA A 217 11.29 1.23 -2.81
N LEU A 218 10.96 0.13 -3.47
CA LEU A 218 9.64 -0.10 -4.02
C LEU A 218 9.03 -1.33 -3.33
N LEU A 219 7.81 -1.17 -2.80
CA LEU A 219 7.05 -2.23 -2.14
C LEU A 219 5.70 -2.41 -2.82
N THR A 220 5.23 -3.66 -2.90
CA THR A 220 3.85 -3.96 -3.29
C THR A 220 3.33 -5.19 -2.58
N ASN A 221 2.03 -5.21 -2.28
CA ASN A 221 1.32 -6.40 -1.83
C ASN A 221 0.69 -7.08 -3.05
N ALA A 222 1.42 -8.02 -3.64
CA ALA A 222 0.91 -8.79 -4.76
C ALA A 222 -0.14 -9.80 -4.28
N HIS A 223 -1.28 -9.82 -4.96
CA HIS A 223 -2.32 -10.82 -4.71
C HIS A 223 -1.85 -12.19 -5.19
N SER A 224 -1.95 -13.21 -4.34
CA SER A 224 -1.65 -14.58 -4.73
C SER A 224 -2.88 -15.48 -4.66
N ARG A 225 -2.81 -16.61 -5.35
CA ARG A 225 -3.77 -17.71 -5.29
C ARG A 225 -3.05 -19.01 -4.94
N GLY A 226 -3.81 -19.95 -4.41
CA GLY A 226 -3.29 -21.29 -4.14
C GLY A 226 -2.41 -21.30 -2.90
N GLY A 227 -2.82 -21.98 -1.95
CA GLY A 227 -2.16 -22.21 -0.68
C GLY A 227 -3.14 -23.00 0.17
N THR A 228 -2.66 -23.78 1.10
CA THR A 228 -3.49 -24.64 1.97
C THR A 228 -4.48 -23.86 2.83
N HIS A 229 -4.39 -22.53 2.84
CA HIS A 229 -5.17 -21.65 3.71
C HIS A 229 -6.14 -20.74 2.97
N ILE A 230 -6.12 -20.75 1.61
CA ILE A 230 -7.06 -19.97 0.82
C ILE A 230 -8.30 -20.80 0.58
N ASP A 231 -9.44 -20.15 0.71
CA ASP A 231 -10.71 -20.79 0.44
C ASP A 231 -10.94 -20.96 -1.07
N GLU A 232 -10.35 -22.01 -1.64
CA GLU A 232 -10.58 -22.39 -3.04
C GLU A 232 -12.06 -22.68 -3.33
N ARG A 233 -12.85 -22.97 -2.27
CA ARG A 233 -14.29 -23.19 -2.34
C ARG A 233 -15.06 -22.05 -2.99
N ILE A 234 -14.55 -20.81 -2.89
CA ILE A 234 -15.18 -19.64 -3.51
C ILE A 234 -14.40 -19.07 -4.68
N ALA A 235 -13.18 -19.53 -4.92
CA ALA A 235 -12.33 -18.98 -5.97
C ALA A 235 -12.99 -19.13 -7.36
N GLU A 236 -13.47 -20.32 -7.71
CA GLU A 236 -14.15 -20.53 -9.00
C GLU A 236 -15.52 -19.80 -9.06
N PRO A 237 -16.41 -19.89 -8.05
CA PRO A 237 -17.61 -19.09 -8.02
C PRO A 237 -17.37 -17.58 -8.16
N ILE A 238 -16.33 -17.03 -7.53
CA ILE A 238 -15.99 -15.59 -7.67
C ILE A 238 -15.51 -15.31 -9.10
N ARG A 239 -14.68 -16.15 -9.71
CA ARG A 239 -14.28 -15.99 -11.12
C ARG A 239 -15.50 -16.01 -12.07
N ASP A 240 -16.45 -16.90 -11.83
CA ASP A 240 -17.69 -16.95 -12.60
C ASP A 240 -18.52 -15.68 -12.47
N LEU A 241 -18.61 -15.12 -11.25
CA LEU A 241 -19.27 -13.84 -11.02
C LEU A 241 -18.58 -12.72 -11.79
N HIS A 242 -17.23 -12.63 -11.76
CA HIS A 242 -16.50 -11.61 -12.50
C HIS A 242 -16.69 -11.75 -14.01
N ARG A 243 -16.56 -12.96 -14.57
CA ARG A 243 -16.80 -13.20 -16.00
C ARG A 243 -18.18 -12.74 -16.45
N ARG A 244 -19.19 -12.88 -15.59
CA ARG A 244 -20.57 -12.55 -15.90
C ARG A 244 -20.91 -11.08 -15.66
N LEU A 245 -20.49 -10.51 -14.53
CA LEU A 245 -20.93 -9.18 -14.05
C LEU A 245 -19.87 -8.10 -14.28
N ALA A 246 -18.60 -8.48 -14.40
CA ALA A 246 -17.48 -7.56 -14.48
C ALA A 246 -16.36 -8.05 -15.39
N PRO A 247 -16.65 -8.42 -16.65
CA PRO A 247 -15.62 -8.93 -17.56
C PRO A 247 -14.49 -7.92 -17.80
N GLU A 248 -14.75 -6.64 -17.64
CA GLU A 248 -13.78 -5.56 -17.72
C GLU A 248 -12.77 -5.54 -16.54
N VAL A 249 -13.09 -6.14 -15.40
CA VAL A 249 -12.16 -6.26 -14.25
C VAL A 249 -11.07 -7.28 -14.54
N GLY A 250 -11.25 -8.11 -15.56
CA GLY A 250 -10.30 -9.13 -16.00
C GLY A 250 -10.45 -10.45 -15.25
N ASP A 251 -9.67 -11.45 -15.68
CA ASP A 251 -9.64 -12.75 -15.04
C ASP A 251 -9.04 -12.66 -13.63
N TRP A 252 -9.76 -13.18 -12.66
CA TRP A 252 -9.31 -13.35 -11.28
C TRP A 252 -8.28 -14.48 -11.14
N ASP A 253 -7.41 -14.63 -12.14
CA ASP A 253 -6.36 -15.63 -12.16
C ASP A 253 -5.06 -15.04 -11.61
N PHE A 254 -4.96 -14.97 -10.29
CA PHE A 254 -3.76 -14.52 -9.62
C PHE A 254 -2.64 -15.58 -9.72
N PRO A 255 -1.37 -15.17 -9.78
CA PRO A 255 -0.25 -16.11 -9.71
C PRO A 255 -0.17 -16.78 -8.34
N THR A 256 0.53 -17.90 -8.23
CA THR A 256 0.86 -18.47 -6.92
C THR A 256 1.91 -17.62 -6.20
N ALA A 257 2.04 -17.79 -4.89
CA ALA A 257 3.11 -17.14 -4.14
C ALA A 257 4.50 -17.49 -4.68
N GLU A 258 4.71 -18.75 -5.09
CA GLU A 258 5.95 -19.21 -5.70
C GLU A 258 6.21 -18.52 -7.05
N ASP A 259 5.19 -18.36 -7.91
CA ASP A 259 5.32 -17.64 -9.18
C ASP A 259 5.73 -16.17 -8.95
N ILE A 260 5.15 -15.52 -7.94
CA ILE A 260 5.50 -14.13 -7.57
C ILE A 260 6.95 -14.07 -7.11
N GLN A 261 7.36 -14.98 -6.22
CA GLN A 261 8.73 -15.02 -5.70
C GLN A 261 9.74 -15.29 -6.82
N HIS A 262 9.46 -16.25 -7.70
CA HIS A 262 10.31 -16.56 -8.84
C HIS A 262 10.48 -15.35 -9.78
N ARG A 263 9.39 -14.67 -10.11
CA ARG A 263 9.42 -13.45 -10.94
C ARG A 263 10.22 -12.31 -10.28
N ALA A 264 10.06 -12.13 -8.98
CA ALA A 264 10.78 -11.11 -8.23
C ALA A 264 12.29 -11.37 -8.22
N GLN A 265 12.70 -12.65 -8.15
CA GLN A 265 14.10 -13.07 -8.05
C GLN A 265 14.78 -13.30 -9.40
N ALA A 266 14.11 -13.10 -10.52
CA ALA A 266 14.65 -13.38 -11.86
C ALA A 266 15.78 -12.42 -12.30
N GLY A 267 16.26 -11.53 -11.42
CA GLY A 267 17.37 -10.59 -11.68
C GLY A 267 16.95 -9.36 -12.49
N GLY A 268 17.93 -8.58 -12.92
CA GLY A 268 17.73 -7.30 -13.63
C GLY A 268 17.77 -6.09 -12.71
N ASP A 269 17.64 -4.90 -13.30
CA ASP A 269 17.54 -3.65 -12.56
C ASP A 269 16.21 -3.49 -11.80
N ILE A 270 16.11 -2.46 -10.97
CA ILE A 270 14.91 -2.26 -10.12
C ILE A 270 13.64 -2.06 -10.95
N ALA A 271 13.73 -1.44 -12.12
CA ALA A 271 12.57 -1.24 -12.98
C ALA A 271 12.12 -2.54 -13.65
N SER A 272 13.07 -3.37 -14.09
CA SER A 272 12.80 -4.71 -14.63
C SER A 272 12.15 -5.62 -13.60
N VAL A 273 12.64 -5.63 -12.36
CA VAL A 273 12.00 -6.35 -11.25
C VAL A 273 10.59 -5.84 -11.03
N TRP A 274 10.42 -4.53 -10.94
CA TRP A 274 9.13 -3.90 -10.67
C TRP A 274 8.11 -4.17 -11.78
N ALA A 275 8.51 -4.05 -13.06
CA ALA A 275 7.66 -4.34 -14.22
C ALA A 275 7.13 -5.79 -14.20
N ARG A 276 7.97 -6.77 -13.84
CA ARG A 276 7.56 -8.18 -13.74
C ARG A 276 6.59 -8.43 -12.58
N VAL A 277 6.82 -7.78 -11.43
CA VAL A 277 5.98 -7.92 -10.24
C VAL A 277 4.62 -7.28 -10.46
N GLU A 278 4.60 -6.07 -10.99
CA GLU A 278 3.37 -5.33 -11.33
C GLU A 278 2.74 -5.79 -12.66
N ARG A 279 3.33 -6.79 -13.33
CA ARG A 279 2.82 -7.40 -14.58
C ARG A 279 2.62 -6.37 -15.70
N ARG A 280 3.55 -5.43 -15.87
CA ARG A 280 3.50 -4.43 -16.93
C ARG A 280 4.14 -4.91 -18.22
N LEU A 281 3.54 -4.54 -19.36
CA LEU A 281 3.99 -4.97 -20.69
C LEU A 281 5.09 -4.09 -21.29
N SER A 282 5.32 -2.89 -20.76
CA SER A 282 6.38 -2.00 -21.29
C SER A 282 7.72 -2.35 -20.69
N ASP A 283 8.70 -2.60 -21.53
CA ASP A 283 10.07 -2.68 -21.08
C ASP A 283 10.48 -1.32 -20.49
N PRO A 284 10.95 -1.30 -19.22
CA PRO A 284 11.42 -0.08 -18.62
C PRO A 284 12.66 0.43 -19.38
N PRO A 285 12.92 1.75 -19.39
CA PRO A 285 14.18 2.25 -19.91
C PRO A 285 15.35 1.64 -19.13
N PRO A 286 16.52 1.43 -19.74
CA PRO A 286 17.69 0.94 -19.02
C PRO A 286 18.10 1.92 -17.93
N LEU A 287 18.06 1.46 -16.67
CA LEU A 287 18.31 2.29 -15.48
C LEU A 287 19.68 2.05 -14.84
N GLU A 288 20.54 1.28 -15.50
CA GLU A 288 21.88 0.94 -14.99
C GLU A 288 22.74 2.17 -14.65
N GLN A 289 22.45 3.29 -15.29
CA GLN A 289 23.12 4.57 -14.99
C GLN A 289 22.53 5.33 -13.80
N LEU A 290 21.33 4.97 -13.33
CA LEU A 290 20.64 5.68 -12.24
C LEU A 290 20.73 4.92 -10.92
N PHE A 291 20.66 3.59 -10.98
CA PHE A 291 20.60 2.74 -9.81
C PHE A 291 21.50 1.51 -9.98
N GLY A 292 22.09 1.06 -8.87
CA GLY A 292 22.81 -0.21 -8.80
C GLY A 292 21.85 -1.40 -8.81
N GLN A 293 22.43 -2.62 -8.70
CA GLN A 293 21.65 -3.85 -8.63
C GLN A 293 20.73 -3.88 -7.40
N PRO A 294 19.44 -4.23 -7.57
CA PRO A 294 18.52 -4.22 -6.45
C PRO A 294 18.71 -5.42 -5.52
N THR A 295 18.55 -5.18 -4.22
CA THR A 295 18.24 -6.23 -3.25
C THR A 295 16.74 -6.48 -3.29
N VAL A 296 16.34 -7.73 -3.60
CA VAL A 296 14.93 -8.11 -3.68
C VAL A 296 14.59 -9.07 -2.54
N LYS A 297 13.50 -8.79 -1.85
CA LYS A 297 12.95 -9.66 -0.79
C LYS A 297 11.46 -9.87 -0.99
N THR A 298 10.99 -11.02 -0.56
CA THR A 298 9.58 -11.42 -0.64
C THR A 298 9.10 -11.94 0.71
N TYR A 299 7.87 -11.58 1.07
CA TYR A 299 7.27 -11.93 2.35
C TYR A 299 5.86 -12.45 2.10
N PRO A 300 5.67 -13.80 2.03
CA PRO A 300 4.34 -14.39 1.99
C PRO A 300 3.63 -14.21 3.33
N TRP A 301 2.36 -13.82 3.30
CA TRP A 301 1.57 -13.64 4.51
C TRP A 301 0.08 -13.78 4.24
N LEU A 302 -0.69 -13.98 5.31
CA LEU A 302 -2.14 -14.15 5.26
C LEU A 302 -2.84 -12.97 5.90
N ALA A 303 -3.92 -12.52 5.26
CA ALA A 303 -4.86 -11.57 5.83
C ALA A 303 -6.24 -12.22 5.95
N THR A 304 -6.85 -12.08 7.11
CA THR A 304 -8.20 -12.56 7.37
C THR A 304 -9.14 -11.37 7.43
N TYR A 305 -10.23 -11.46 6.67
CA TYR A 305 -11.26 -10.44 6.55
C TYR A 305 -12.60 -11.01 6.99
N ASP A 306 -13.39 -10.26 7.72
CA ASP A 306 -14.82 -10.51 7.74
C ASP A 306 -15.43 -10.15 6.38
N ARG A 307 -16.70 -10.52 6.18
CA ARG A 307 -17.43 -10.26 4.93
C ARG A 307 -17.36 -8.79 4.52
N ASN A 308 -17.61 -7.87 5.45
CA ASN A 308 -17.69 -6.44 5.12
C ASN A 308 -16.31 -5.85 4.80
N ALA A 309 -15.30 -6.22 5.56
CA ALA A 309 -13.92 -5.83 5.30
C ALA A 309 -13.40 -6.36 3.95
N TYR A 310 -13.77 -7.60 3.58
CA TYR A 310 -13.41 -8.17 2.28
C TYR A 310 -14.06 -7.41 1.12
N LEU A 311 -15.36 -7.13 1.22
CA LEU A 311 -16.09 -6.37 0.19
C LEU A 311 -15.56 -4.93 0.08
N ALA A 312 -15.23 -4.30 1.20
CA ALA A 312 -14.59 -2.97 1.21
C ALA A 312 -13.21 -3.00 0.55
N MET A 313 -12.40 -4.05 0.82
CA MET A 313 -11.10 -4.25 0.17
C MET A 313 -11.24 -4.39 -1.35
N LEU A 314 -12.24 -5.14 -1.84
CA LEU A 314 -12.53 -5.23 -3.28
C LEU A 314 -12.91 -3.86 -3.85
N SER A 315 -13.87 -3.17 -3.23
CA SER A 315 -14.33 -1.84 -3.66
C SER A 315 -13.21 -0.79 -3.67
N SER A 316 -12.16 -0.97 -2.86
CA SER A 316 -10.99 -0.08 -2.83
C SER A 316 -10.03 -0.27 -4.00
N GLN A 317 -10.23 -1.28 -4.84
CA GLN A 317 -9.40 -1.50 -6.04
C GLN A 317 -9.90 -0.62 -7.19
N SER A 318 -8.96 -0.06 -7.96
CA SER A 318 -9.29 0.85 -9.08
C SER A 318 -10.25 0.24 -10.09
N SER A 319 -10.10 -1.05 -10.39
CA SER A 319 -10.98 -1.77 -11.33
C SER A 319 -12.43 -1.81 -10.86
N TYR A 320 -12.67 -1.98 -9.56
CA TYR A 320 -14.03 -1.94 -9.01
C TYR A 320 -14.58 -0.53 -8.90
N ALA A 321 -13.74 0.42 -8.53
CA ALA A 321 -14.14 1.83 -8.37
C ALA A 321 -14.54 2.50 -9.70
N LEU A 322 -14.14 1.91 -10.84
CA LEU A 322 -14.48 2.37 -12.19
C LEU A 322 -15.69 1.63 -12.80
N MET A 323 -16.23 0.61 -12.12
CA MET A 323 -17.41 -0.12 -12.60
C MET A 323 -18.66 0.74 -12.59
N ASP A 324 -19.63 0.35 -13.44
CA ASP A 324 -20.99 0.81 -13.31
C ASP A 324 -21.55 0.46 -11.94
N GLN A 325 -22.21 1.42 -11.28
CA GLN A 325 -22.65 1.27 -9.88
C GLN A 325 -23.62 0.09 -9.68
N VAL A 326 -24.52 -0.15 -10.61
CA VAL A 326 -25.53 -1.22 -10.49
C VAL A 326 -24.83 -2.58 -10.54
N ARG A 327 -23.93 -2.77 -11.48
CA ARG A 327 -23.14 -4.01 -11.61
C ARG A 327 -22.17 -4.20 -10.46
N HIS A 328 -21.52 -3.12 -9.98
CA HIS A 328 -20.68 -3.13 -8.79
C HIS A 328 -21.45 -3.66 -7.58
N ASP A 329 -22.64 -3.10 -7.30
CA ASP A 329 -23.45 -3.49 -6.15
C ASP A 329 -23.96 -4.93 -6.26
N GLU A 330 -24.38 -5.37 -7.46
CA GLU A 330 -24.80 -6.75 -7.72
C GLU A 330 -23.63 -7.74 -7.53
N LEU A 331 -22.44 -7.41 -8.02
CA LEU A 331 -21.25 -8.24 -7.86
C LEU A 331 -20.88 -8.38 -6.39
N LEU A 332 -20.81 -7.28 -5.65
CA LEU A 332 -20.45 -7.32 -4.22
C LEU A 332 -21.51 -8.04 -3.39
N ALA A 333 -22.81 -7.85 -3.65
CA ALA A 333 -23.87 -8.58 -2.98
C ALA A 333 -23.74 -10.10 -3.22
N SER A 334 -23.47 -10.49 -4.48
CA SER A 334 -23.28 -11.90 -4.85
C SER A 334 -22.04 -12.52 -4.18
N ILE A 335 -20.91 -11.80 -4.15
CA ILE A 335 -19.70 -12.24 -3.45
C ILE A 335 -19.99 -12.35 -1.94
N GLY A 336 -20.67 -11.37 -1.35
CA GLY A 336 -21.05 -11.41 0.06
C GLY A 336 -21.89 -12.63 0.41
N THR A 337 -22.86 -13.00 -0.42
CA THR A 337 -23.65 -14.21 -0.26
C THR A 337 -22.78 -15.48 -0.29
N LEU A 338 -21.84 -15.57 -1.24
CA LEU A 338 -20.91 -16.70 -1.30
C LEU A 338 -20.05 -16.82 -0.02
N ILE A 339 -19.58 -15.69 0.52
CA ILE A 339 -18.78 -15.66 1.75
C ILE A 339 -19.62 -16.21 2.93
N ASP A 340 -20.87 -15.75 3.06
CA ASP A 340 -21.74 -16.19 4.14
C ASP A 340 -22.07 -17.68 4.02
N GLU A 341 -22.44 -18.15 2.82
CA GLU A 341 -22.88 -19.53 2.58
C GLU A 341 -21.73 -20.56 2.61
N LYS A 342 -20.55 -20.19 2.11
CA LYS A 342 -19.43 -21.13 1.92
C LYS A 342 -18.34 -21.02 2.97
N LEU A 343 -18.18 -19.84 3.60
CA LEU A 343 -17.04 -19.51 4.46
C LEU A 343 -17.44 -19.02 5.85
N ALA A 344 -18.72 -19.11 6.22
CA ALA A 344 -19.22 -18.64 7.50
C ALA A 344 -18.83 -17.18 7.83
N GLY A 345 -18.86 -16.31 6.81
CA GLY A 345 -18.64 -14.88 6.96
C GLY A 345 -17.17 -14.42 7.01
N THR A 346 -16.18 -15.31 6.81
CA THR A 346 -14.76 -14.98 6.95
C THR A 346 -13.97 -15.45 5.73
N VAL A 347 -13.10 -14.58 5.18
CA VAL A 347 -12.21 -14.88 4.06
C VAL A 347 -10.76 -14.76 4.49
N THR A 348 -9.96 -15.80 4.27
CA THR A 348 -8.49 -15.74 4.38
C THR A 348 -7.88 -15.61 3.00
N LYS A 349 -7.08 -14.56 2.82
CA LYS A 349 -6.41 -14.23 1.55
C LYS A 349 -4.90 -14.20 1.75
N GLU A 350 -4.19 -14.83 0.81
CA GLU A 350 -2.74 -14.78 0.75
C GLU A 350 -2.26 -13.58 -0.08
N TYR A 351 -1.20 -12.97 0.40
CA TYR A 351 -0.42 -11.94 -0.28
C TYR A 351 1.06 -12.30 -0.27
N VAL A 352 1.77 -11.78 -1.24
CA VAL A 352 3.23 -11.72 -1.18
C VAL A 352 3.63 -10.26 -1.24
N THR A 353 4.17 -9.74 -0.14
CA THR A 353 4.83 -8.43 -0.20
C THR A 353 6.17 -8.61 -0.91
N VAL A 354 6.35 -7.91 -2.01
CA VAL A 354 7.64 -7.83 -2.71
C VAL A 354 8.26 -6.48 -2.41
N MET A 355 9.52 -6.49 -2.03
CA MET A 355 10.33 -5.30 -1.76
C MET A 355 11.60 -5.34 -2.61
N ALA A 356 11.81 -4.30 -3.42
CA ALA A 356 13.01 -4.10 -4.20
C ALA A 356 13.70 -2.80 -3.75
N ILE A 357 14.98 -2.87 -3.40
CA ILE A 357 15.77 -1.73 -2.92
C ILE A 357 17.02 -1.62 -3.76
N ALA A 358 17.27 -0.46 -4.38
CA ALA A 358 18.49 -0.18 -5.13
C ALA A 358 19.14 1.12 -4.63
N ALA A 359 20.47 1.12 -4.51
CA ALA A 359 21.21 2.33 -4.22
C ALA A 359 21.28 3.21 -5.47
N ARG A 360 21.32 4.54 -5.28
CA ARG A 360 21.65 5.47 -6.37
C ARG A 360 23.02 5.12 -6.93
N ALA A 361 23.16 5.10 -8.25
CA ALA A 361 24.45 4.92 -8.89
C ALA A 361 25.38 6.12 -8.61
N PRO A 362 26.68 5.91 -8.44
CA PRO A 362 27.64 7.02 -8.38
C PRO A 362 27.52 7.87 -9.65
N GLY A 363 27.49 9.18 -9.47
CA GLY A 363 27.43 10.14 -10.61
C GLY A 363 28.77 10.30 -11.29
#